data_06f9420bb06ce5dcd14332da48628213
#
_entry.id   06f9420bb06ce5dcd14332da48628213
#
_cell.length_a   1.000
_cell.length_b   1.000
_cell.length_c   1.000
_cell.angle_alpha   90.00
_cell.angle_beta   90.00
_cell.angle_gamma   90.00
#
_symmetry.space_group_name_H-M   'P 1'
#
loop_
_entity.id
_entity.type
_entity.pdbx_description
1 polymer ?
#
loop_
_entity_poly.entity_id
_entity_poly.type
_entity_poly.pdbx_seq_one_letter_code
_entity_poly.pdbx_strand_id
1 'polypeptide(L)'
;MRCLILVLLGVSGFLSAATVDKSDALLIAPNVYKLAFENERIRVLSFTTEPGQKWPLHSHPDSVAISLSEYSVRNIIPGQAPTERHSKLGDLRWIPATGHMGENMGSTEMRGLIVELKDPAIAMSAEQKAALASFQAMLDGLGKRDKAAMMAQLLPGGGAILMRNGKPAQMTFEVLTDRLSQPGKETHEERIHDAVVHVDGDVGTVWAPFEFLVDGKIDHCGRDIANMVRVDGRWLIAAIEDNGRTECGDH
;
A
#
# COMPACT_ATOMS: atom_id res chain seq x y z
N MET A 1 40.34 -19.52 39.69
CA MET A 1 39.34 -20.17 38.84
C MET A 1 38.15 -19.22 38.67
N ARG A 2 38.06 -18.51 37.53
CA ARG A 2 36.91 -17.63 37.21
C ARG A 2 36.09 -18.37 36.17
N CYS A 3 34.88 -18.73 36.53
CA CYS A 3 33.92 -19.40 35.67
C CYS A 3 33.27 -18.33 34.73
N LEU A 4 33.49 -18.46 33.43
CA LEU A 4 32.88 -17.60 32.40
C LEU A 4 31.55 -18.25 32.05
N ILE A 5 30.44 -17.59 32.39
CA ILE A 5 29.09 -18.01 31.96
C ILE A 5 28.83 -17.36 30.60
N LEU A 6 28.79 -18.19 29.56
CA LEU A 6 28.38 -17.77 28.19
C LEU A 6 26.85 -17.76 28.14
N VAL A 7 26.26 -16.56 28.07
CA VAL A 7 24.82 -16.40 27.82
C VAL A 7 24.60 -16.40 26.32
N LEU A 8 24.04 -17.50 25.78
CA LEU A 8 23.55 -17.58 24.42
C LEU A 8 22.18 -16.88 24.34
N LEU A 9 22.17 -15.67 23.77
CA LEU A 9 20.95 -14.98 23.38
C LEU A 9 20.43 -15.63 22.08
N GLY A 10 19.42 -16.48 22.21
CA GLY A 10 18.68 -17.02 21.08
C GLY A 10 17.82 -15.94 20.43
N VAL A 11 18.17 -15.52 19.24
CA VAL A 11 17.33 -14.66 18.41
C VAL A 11 16.24 -15.54 17.81
N SER A 12 15.05 -15.54 18.43
CA SER A 12 13.85 -16.15 17.86
C SER A 12 13.31 -15.24 16.77
N GLY A 13 13.69 -15.52 15.52
CA GLY A 13 13.05 -14.90 14.36
C GLY A 13 11.60 -15.38 14.27
N PHE A 14 10.65 -14.51 14.54
CA PHE A 14 9.25 -14.75 14.20
C PHE A 14 9.11 -14.66 12.67
N LEU A 15 9.04 -15.82 11.99
CA LEU A 15 8.49 -15.88 10.64
C LEU A 15 7.00 -15.53 10.78
N SER A 16 6.61 -14.37 10.29
CA SER A 16 5.20 -14.03 10.06
C SER A 16 4.71 -14.95 8.94
N ALA A 17 3.96 -15.98 9.29
CA ALA A 17 3.26 -16.79 8.30
C ALA A 17 2.21 -15.88 7.65
N ALA A 18 2.35 -15.63 6.34
CA ALA A 18 1.30 -14.99 5.56
C ALA A 18 0.01 -15.80 5.75
N THR A 19 -1.07 -15.15 6.15
CA THR A 19 -2.38 -15.79 6.27
C THR A 19 -2.82 -16.20 4.87
N VAL A 20 -2.92 -17.51 4.62
CA VAL A 20 -3.41 -18.05 3.36
C VAL A 20 -4.89 -17.68 3.25
N ASP A 21 -5.26 -16.93 2.21
CA ASP A 21 -6.67 -16.61 1.93
C ASP A 21 -7.42 -17.91 1.62
N LYS A 22 -8.41 -18.22 2.45
CA LYS A 22 -9.23 -19.44 2.34
C LYS A 22 -10.09 -19.50 1.06
N SER A 23 -10.19 -18.38 0.33
CA SER A 23 -10.91 -18.27 -0.94
C SER A 23 -9.97 -18.30 -2.17
N ASP A 24 -8.68 -18.53 -1.97
CA ASP A 24 -7.65 -18.55 -3.02
C ASP A 24 -7.97 -19.59 -4.11
N ALA A 25 -7.83 -19.17 -5.38
CA ALA A 25 -8.14 -19.99 -6.56
C ALA A 25 -7.37 -21.32 -6.61
N LEU A 26 -6.08 -21.34 -6.21
CA LEU A 26 -5.29 -22.58 -6.19
C LEU A 26 -5.76 -23.57 -5.13
N LEU A 27 -6.34 -23.10 -4.04
CA LEU A 27 -6.87 -23.95 -2.97
C LEU A 27 -8.27 -24.47 -3.29
N ILE A 28 -9.13 -23.61 -3.84
CA ILE A 28 -10.55 -23.90 -4.04
C ILE A 28 -10.82 -24.61 -5.36
N ALA A 29 -10.09 -24.26 -6.43
CA ALA A 29 -10.28 -24.81 -7.76
C ALA A 29 -8.97 -25.35 -8.38
N PRO A 30 -8.24 -26.27 -7.70
CA PRO A 30 -6.93 -26.75 -8.15
C PRO A 30 -6.99 -27.58 -9.44
N ASN A 31 -8.17 -28.02 -9.88
CA ASN A 31 -8.42 -28.67 -11.15
C ASN A 31 -8.58 -27.68 -12.33
N VAL A 32 -8.79 -26.40 -12.03
CA VAL A 32 -8.92 -25.31 -13.01
C VAL A 32 -7.63 -24.48 -13.07
N TYR A 33 -7.08 -24.12 -11.92
CA TYR A 33 -5.94 -23.22 -11.81
C TYR A 33 -4.67 -23.96 -11.41
N LYS A 34 -3.55 -23.58 -12.04
CA LYS A 34 -2.21 -24.07 -11.71
C LYS A 34 -1.28 -22.87 -11.58
N LEU A 35 -0.36 -22.91 -10.63
CA LEU A 35 0.72 -21.93 -10.52
C LEU A 35 1.66 -22.09 -11.71
N ALA A 36 1.80 -21.06 -12.54
CA ALA A 36 2.71 -21.00 -13.67
C ALA A 36 4.00 -20.24 -13.35
N PHE A 37 3.90 -19.14 -12.59
CA PHE A 37 5.03 -18.33 -12.18
C PHE A 37 4.66 -17.51 -10.94
N GLU A 38 5.63 -17.19 -10.10
CA GLU A 38 5.45 -16.33 -8.94
C GLU A 38 6.74 -15.60 -8.58
N ASN A 39 6.61 -14.31 -8.23
CA ASN A 39 7.66 -13.52 -7.60
C ASN A 39 7.05 -12.58 -6.54
N GLU A 40 7.82 -11.61 -6.08
CA GLU A 40 7.37 -10.67 -5.03
C GLU A 40 6.21 -9.75 -5.48
N ARG A 41 6.04 -9.53 -6.79
CA ARG A 41 5.10 -8.54 -7.35
C ARG A 41 3.88 -9.14 -8.01
N ILE A 42 4.03 -10.31 -8.61
CA ILE A 42 2.96 -10.99 -9.35
C ILE A 42 2.91 -12.48 -9.06
N ARG A 43 1.72 -13.03 -9.21
CA ARG A 43 1.48 -14.47 -9.31
C ARG A 43 0.76 -14.74 -10.64
N VAL A 44 1.27 -15.64 -11.43
CA VAL A 44 0.67 -16.03 -12.71
C VAL A 44 0.06 -17.42 -12.56
N LEU A 45 -1.25 -17.49 -12.74
CA LEU A 45 -1.99 -18.73 -12.78
C LEU A 45 -2.32 -19.08 -14.24
N SER A 46 -2.06 -20.32 -14.66
CA SER A 46 -2.70 -20.86 -15.86
C SER A 46 -4.06 -21.44 -15.49
N PHE A 47 -5.05 -21.26 -16.35
CA PHE A 47 -6.34 -21.89 -16.18
C PHE A 47 -6.72 -22.72 -17.41
N THR A 48 -7.41 -23.84 -17.15
CA THR A 48 -7.94 -24.73 -18.18
C THR A 48 -9.27 -25.30 -17.71
N THR A 49 -10.29 -25.24 -18.59
CA THR A 49 -11.59 -25.86 -18.33
C THR A 49 -12.15 -26.50 -19.58
N GLU A 50 -12.76 -27.69 -19.43
CA GLU A 50 -13.46 -28.39 -20.49
C GLU A 50 -14.82 -27.73 -20.80
N PRO A 51 -15.41 -27.98 -21.99
CA PRO A 51 -16.76 -27.55 -22.31
C PRO A 51 -17.77 -27.96 -21.24
N GLY A 52 -18.58 -27.02 -20.78
CA GLY A 52 -19.59 -27.23 -19.73
C GLY A 52 -19.04 -27.34 -18.31
N GLN A 53 -17.72 -27.31 -18.12
CA GLN A 53 -17.13 -27.38 -16.79
C GLN A 53 -17.45 -26.13 -15.99
N LYS A 54 -17.86 -26.34 -14.73
CA LYS A 54 -18.11 -25.32 -13.73
C LYS A 54 -16.99 -25.31 -12.70
N TRP A 55 -16.78 -24.15 -12.11
CA TRP A 55 -15.84 -24.00 -10.98
C TRP A 55 -16.50 -23.24 -9.81
N PRO A 56 -16.12 -23.61 -8.58
CA PRO A 56 -16.70 -23.05 -7.37
C PRO A 56 -16.29 -21.60 -7.14
N LEU A 57 -16.98 -20.94 -6.19
CA LEU A 57 -16.67 -19.60 -5.73
C LEU A 57 -15.24 -19.57 -5.15
N HIS A 58 -14.42 -18.71 -5.73
CA HIS A 58 -13.05 -18.41 -5.30
C HIS A 58 -12.76 -16.95 -5.57
N SER A 59 -11.62 -16.43 -5.12
CA SER A 59 -11.23 -15.04 -5.28
C SER A 59 -9.90 -14.89 -6.00
N HIS A 60 -9.76 -13.75 -6.66
CA HIS A 60 -8.52 -13.23 -7.19
C HIS A 60 -8.33 -11.79 -6.70
N PRO A 61 -7.08 -11.34 -6.46
CA PRO A 61 -6.77 -9.92 -6.34
C PRO A 61 -6.91 -9.22 -7.69
N ASP A 62 -6.61 -7.93 -7.76
CA ASP A 62 -6.48 -7.20 -9.02
C ASP A 62 -5.59 -7.97 -9.99
N SER A 63 -6.06 -8.16 -11.22
CA SER A 63 -5.40 -9.05 -12.15
C SER A 63 -5.63 -8.67 -13.62
N VAL A 64 -4.76 -9.21 -14.48
CA VAL A 64 -4.94 -9.18 -15.93
C VAL A 64 -5.15 -10.61 -16.43
N ALA A 65 -6.29 -10.87 -17.07
CA ALA A 65 -6.54 -12.14 -17.76
C ALA A 65 -6.08 -12.04 -19.23
N ILE A 66 -5.44 -13.12 -19.69
CA ILE A 66 -4.94 -13.28 -21.06
C ILE A 66 -5.56 -14.55 -21.63
N SER A 67 -6.33 -14.44 -22.71
CA SER A 67 -6.97 -15.59 -23.36
C SER A 67 -5.98 -16.32 -24.29
N LEU A 68 -5.73 -17.61 -24.06
CA LEU A 68 -4.89 -18.48 -24.87
C LEU A 68 -5.67 -19.43 -25.78
N SER A 69 -6.99 -19.33 -25.77
CA SER A 69 -7.91 -19.97 -26.73
C SER A 69 -9.12 -19.05 -26.95
N GLU A 70 -9.94 -19.38 -27.94
CA GLU A 70 -11.25 -18.78 -28.10
C GLU A 70 -12.26 -19.55 -27.25
N TYR A 71 -13.08 -18.82 -26.46
CA TYR A 71 -14.04 -19.45 -25.54
C TYR A 71 -15.21 -18.51 -25.19
N SER A 72 -16.30 -19.12 -24.71
CA SER A 72 -17.43 -18.41 -24.10
C SER A 72 -17.55 -18.80 -22.63
N VAL A 73 -17.63 -17.81 -21.74
CA VAL A 73 -17.70 -18.01 -20.30
C VAL A 73 -18.90 -17.31 -19.70
N ARG A 74 -19.62 -18.00 -18.81
CA ARG A 74 -20.55 -17.39 -17.88
C ARG A 74 -19.84 -17.13 -16.57
N ASN A 75 -19.83 -15.87 -16.14
CA ASN A 75 -19.24 -15.43 -14.88
C ASN A 75 -20.36 -15.04 -13.91
N ILE A 76 -20.26 -15.49 -12.65
CA ILE A 76 -21.26 -15.27 -11.61
C ILE A 76 -20.55 -14.67 -10.40
N ILE A 77 -20.86 -13.42 -10.09
CA ILE A 77 -20.39 -12.72 -8.88
C ILE A 77 -21.56 -12.73 -7.90
N PRO A 78 -21.38 -13.17 -6.63
CA PRO A 78 -22.45 -13.16 -5.64
C PRO A 78 -23.12 -11.80 -5.52
N GLY A 79 -24.44 -11.78 -5.55
CA GLY A 79 -25.25 -10.54 -5.48
C GLY A 79 -25.37 -9.76 -6.79
N GLN A 80 -24.78 -10.23 -7.88
CA GLN A 80 -24.92 -9.63 -9.21
C GLN A 80 -25.59 -10.57 -10.20
N ALA A 81 -26.18 -10.02 -11.26
CA ALA A 81 -26.68 -10.83 -12.37
C ALA A 81 -25.54 -11.54 -13.09
N PRO A 82 -25.68 -12.81 -13.49
CA PRO A 82 -24.68 -13.52 -14.28
C PRO A 82 -24.36 -12.76 -15.58
N THR A 83 -23.09 -12.76 -15.96
CA THR A 83 -22.64 -12.17 -17.22
C THR A 83 -22.07 -13.24 -18.13
N GLU A 84 -22.34 -13.14 -19.43
CA GLU A 84 -21.75 -14.01 -20.45
C GLU A 84 -20.80 -13.19 -21.31
N ARG A 85 -19.69 -13.81 -21.67
CA ARG A 85 -18.65 -13.19 -22.47
C ARG A 85 -18.01 -14.17 -23.42
N HIS A 86 -17.78 -13.71 -24.63
CA HIS A 86 -16.96 -14.37 -25.62
C HIS A 86 -15.56 -13.73 -25.62
N SER A 87 -14.50 -14.54 -25.62
CA SER A 87 -13.11 -14.09 -25.67
C SER A 87 -12.40 -14.77 -26.81
N LYS A 88 -11.53 -14.03 -27.49
CA LYS A 88 -10.68 -14.51 -28.58
C LYS A 88 -9.26 -14.77 -28.10
N LEU A 89 -8.51 -15.56 -28.86
CA LEU A 89 -7.07 -15.72 -28.61
C LEU A 89 -6.36 -14.36 -28.56
N GLY A 90 -5.59 -14.11 -27.50
CA GLY A 90 -4.84 -12.87 -27.30
C GLY A 90 -5.62 -11.73 -26.63
N ASP A 91 -6.92 -11.91 -26.35
CA ASP A 91 -7.69 -10.89 -25.61
C ASP A 91 -7.08 -10.67 -24.23
N LEU A 92 -6.95 -9.40 -23.84
CA LEU A 92 -6.50 -8.93 -22.55
C LEU A 92 -7.65 -8.28 -21.78
N ARG A 93 -7.75 -8.54 -20.49
CA ARG A 93 -8.77 -7.92 -19.66
C ARG A 93 -8.29 -7.65 -18.25
N TRP A 94 -8.52 -6.45 -17.77
CA TRP A 94 -8.43 -6.13 -16.35
C TRP A 94 -9.59 -6.76 -15.58
N ILE A 95 -9.28 -7.38 -14.44
CA ILE A 95 -10.23 -7.94 -13.49
C ILE A 95 -9.93 -7.31 -12.13
N PRO A 96 -10.80 -6.45 -11.60
CA PRO A 96 -10.64 -5.94 -10.24
C PRO A 96 -10.76 -7.08 -9.22
N ALA A 97 -10.17 -6.88 -8.06
CA ALA A 97 -10.23 -7.85 -6.96
C ALA A 97 -11.68 -8.29 -6.71
N THR A 98 -11.96 -9.58 -6.85
CA THR A 98 -13.34 -10.10 -6.77
C THR A 98 -13.37 -11.59 -6.48
N GLY A 99 -14.48 -12.00 -5.82
CA GLY A 99 -14.86 -13.41 -5.72
C GLY A 99 -15.89 -13.76 -6.79
N HIS A 100 -15.66 -14.87 -7.51
CA HIS A 100 -16.56 -15.34 -8.57
C HIS A 100 -16.58 -16.86 -8.71
N MET A 101 -17.61 -17.36 -9.35
CA MET A 101 -17.72 -18.71 -9.88
C MET A 101 -18.06 -18.63 -11.37
N GLY A 102 -17.99 -19.71 -12.12
CA GLY A 102 -18.31 -19.64 -13.54
C GLY A 102 -18.49 -21.00 -14.21
N GLU A 103 -18.71 -20.92 -15.53
CA GLU A 103 -18.95 -22.07 -16.40
C GLU A 103 -18.37 -21.79 -17.79
N ASN A 104 -17.67 -22.76 -18.36
CA ASN A 104 -17.30 -22.73 -19.78
C ASN A 104 -18.57 -23.05 -20.62
N MET A 105 -19.11 -22.01 -21.26
CA MET A 105 -20.33 -22.12 -22.10
C MET A 105 -20.01 -22.50 -23.55
N GLY A 106 -18.72 -22.56 -23.90
CA GLY A 106 -18.26 -22.89 -25.25
C GLY A 106 -18.26 -24.40 -25.51
N SER A 107 -17.98 -24.75 -26.77
CA SER A 107 -17.79 -26.12 -27.24
C SER A 107 -16.33 -26.55 -27.27
N THR A 108 -15.42 -25.69 -26.86
CA THR A 108 -13.96 -25.89 -26.88
C THR A 108 -13.38 -25.70 -25.47
N GLU A 109 -12.19 -26.24 -25.27
CA GLU A 109 -11.41 -26.02 -24.07
C GLU A 109 -11.10 -24.52 -23.90
N MET A 110 -11.40 -23.97 -22.73
CA MET A 110 -11.02 -22.60 -22.34
C MET A 110 -9.62 -22.64 -21.71
N ARG A 111 -8.68 -21.88 -22.26
CA ARG A 111 -7.32 -21.74 -21.74
C ARG A 111 -6.92 -20.29 -21.62
N GLY A 112 -6.15 -19.97 -20.60
CA GLY A 112 -5.59 -18.65 -20.42
C GLY A 112 -4.63 -18.54 -19.26
N LEU A 113 -4.20 -17.31 -19.04
CA LEU A 113 -3.39 -16.91 -17.88
C LEU A 113 -4.13 -15.83 -17.11
N ILE A 114 -3.97 -15.84 -15.79
CA ILE A 114 -4.31 -14.73 -14.91
C ILE A 114 -3.02 -14.25 -14.27
N VAL A 115 -2.65 -13.01 -14.55
CA VAL A 115 -1.55 -12.31 -13.89
C VAL A 115 -2.14 -11.54 -12.72
N GLU A 116 -2.07 -12.11 -11.55
CA GLU A 116 -2.52 -11.49 -10.30
C GLU A 116 -1.45 -10.52 -9.82
N LEU A 117 -1.88 -9.32 -9.52
CA LEU A 117 -1.03 -8.35 -8.85
C LEU A 117 -1.01 -8.74 -7.36
N LYS A 118 0.15 -9.06 -6.85
CA LYS A 118 0.30 -9.09 -5.40
C LYS A 118 0.17 -7.65 -4.95
N ASP A 119 -0.75 -7.44 -4.00
CA ASP A 119 -0.87 -6.13 -3.37
C ASP A 119 0.55 -5.67 -3.04
N PRO A 120 0.99 -4.49 -3.48
CA PRO A 120 2.25 -3.92 -3.05
C PRO A 120 2.18 -3.40 -1.61
N ALA A 121 1.46 -4.03 -0.71
CA ALA A 121 2.02 -4.25 0.60
C ALA A 121 3.28 -5.10 0.41
N ILE A 122 4.24 -4.62 -0.41
CA ILE A 122 5.65 -4.95 -0.25
C ILE A 122 5.84 -4.65 1.22
N ALA A 123 5.96 -5.71 2.01
CA ALA A 123 6.18 -5.53 3.44
C ALA A 123 7.35 -4.56 3.53
N MET A 124 7.05 -3.30 3.91
CA MET A 124 8.05 -2.25 3.91
C MET A 124 9.30 -2.83 4.54
N SER A 125 10.45 -2.64 3.94
CA SER A 125 11.71 -3.04 4.53
C SER A 125 11.87 -2.40 5.91
N ALA A 126 12.77 -2.91 6.73
CA ALA A 126 13.01 -2.30 8.03
C ALA A 126 13.39 -0.81 7.92
N GLU A 127 14.16 -0.45 6.88
CA GLU A 127 14.56 0.94 6.62
C GLU A 127 13.37 1.81 6.18
N GLN A 128 12.49 1.31 5.32
CA GLN A 128 11.28 2.04 4.92
C GLN A 128 10.35 2.28 6.11
N LYS A 129 10.16 1.27 6.96
CA LYS A 129 9.39 1.40 8.22
C LYS A 129 10.01 2.42 9.15
N ALA A 130 11.34 2.44 9.28
CA ALA A 130 12.04 3.39 10.13
C ALA A 130 11.91 4.83 9.60
N ALA A 131 12.01 5.04 8.29
CA ALA A 131 11.80 6.35 7.68
C ALA A 131 10.36 6.83 7.87
N LEU A 132 9.36 5.97 7.63
CA LEU A 132 7.95 6.30 7.86
C LEU A 132 7.67 6.60 9.33
N ALA A 133 8.23 5.84 10.26
CA ALA A 133 8.06 6.05 11.70
C ALA A 133 8.60 7.41 12.15
N SER A 134 9.72 7.89 11.58
CA SER A 134 10.22 9.24 11.84
C SER A 134 9.25 10.32 11.37
N PHE A 135 8.67 10.17 10.17
CA PHE A 135 7.66 11.10 9.68
C PHE A 135 6.40 11.06 10.56
N GLN A 136 5.88 9.89 10.90
CA GLN A 136 4.73 9.75 11.80
C GLN A 136 4.99 10.37 13.18
N ALA A 137 6.19 10.21 13.74
CA ALA A 137 6.54 10.82 15.02
C ALA A 137 6.54 12.35 14.98
N MET A 138 6.90 12.95 13.83
CA MET A 138 6.77 14.40 13.61
C MET A 138 5.30 14.82 13.61
N LEU A 139 4.41 14.10 12.91
CA LEU A 139 2.97 14.36 12.89
C LEU A 139 2.31 14.18 14.28
N ASP A 140 2.75 13.16 15.02
CA ASP A 140 2.31 12.95 16.41
C ASP A 140 2.71 14.13 17.33
N GLY A 141 3.91 14.71 17.08
CA GLY A 141 4.38 15.91 17.75
C GLY A 141 3.52 17.14 17.41
N LEU A 142 3.11 17.27 16.14
CA LEU A 142 2.19 18.31 15.67
C LEU A 142 0.85 18.21 16.42
N GLY A 143 0.24 17.02 16.47
CA GLY A 143 -1.02 16.81 17.16
C GLY A 143 -0.96 17.16 18.65
N LYS A 144 0.20 17.00 19.28
CA LYS A 144 0.45 17.37 20.68
C LYS A 144 0.91 18.81 20.87
N ARG A 145 1.13 19.57 19.79
CA ARG A 145 1.78 20.89 19.78
C ARG A 145 3.15 20.89 20.48
N ASP A 146 3.85 19.75 20.41
CA ASP A 146 5.16 19.55 21.03
C ASP A 146 6.28 19.88 20.03
N LYS A 147 6.76 21.14 20.13
CA LYS A 147 7.87 21.61 19.28
C LYS A 147 9.11 20.73 19.41
N ALA A 148 9.46 20.28 20.61
CA ALA A 148 10.67 19.52 20.83
C ALA A 148 10.56 18.12 20.18
N ALA A 149 9.39 17.47 20.27
CA ALA A 149 9.12 16.21 19.62
C ALA A 149 9.19 16.32 18.09
N MET A 150 8.59 17.38 17.51
CA MET A 150 8.69 17.67 16.07
C MET A 150 10.14 17.88 15.65
N MET A 151 10.86 18.79 16.31
CA MET A 151 12.26 19.13 15.97
C MET A 151 13.20 17.93 16.08
N ALA A 152 12.92 16.98 16.96
CA ALA A 152 13.72 15.76 17.10
C ALA A 152 13.71 14.85 15.84
N GLN A 153 12.74 15.04 14.94
CA GLN A 153 12.61 14.29 13.69
C GLN A 153 13.12 15.07 12.48
N LEU A 154 13.46 16.35 12.64
CA LEU A 154 13.80 17.25 11.56
C LEU A 154 15.32 17.45 11.47
N LEU A 155 15.85 17.48 10.25
CA LEU A 155 17.27 17.79 10.02
C LEU A 155 17.51 19.29 10.30
N PRO A 156 18.48 19.65 11.13
CA PRO A 156 18.84 21.04 11.34
C PRO A 156 19.21 21.75 10.02
N GLY A 157 18.62 22.92 9.78
CA GLY A 157 18.81 23.70 8.55
C GLY A 157 17.87 23.30 7.40
N GLY A 158 17.01 22.29 7.57
CA GLY A 158 15.96 21.94 6.63
C GLY A 158 14.77 22.91 6.67
N GLY A 159 13.76 22.63 5.84
CA GLY A 159 12.60 23.50 5.76
C GLY A 159 11.40 22.87 5.05
N ALA A 160 10.32 23.66 4.98
CA ALA A 160 9.09 23.24 4.34
C ALA A 160 8.65 24.21 3.24
N ILE A 161 7.96 23.68 2.22
CA ILE A 161 7.27 24.42 1.17
C ILE A 161 5.82 23.98 1.17
N LEU A 162 4.94 24.81 1.69
CA LEU A 162 3.52 24.54 1.77
C LEU A 162 2.79 25.25 0.63
N MET A 163 2.18 24.48 -0.28
CA MET A 163 1.39 25.06 -1.36
C MET A 163 -0.01 25.43 -0.84
N ARG A 164 -0.35 26.69 -0.92
CA ARG A 164 -1.67 27.21 -0.51
C ARG A 164 -2.23 28.11 -1.59
N ASN A 165 -3.39 27.76 -2.14
CA ASN A 165 -4.05 28.49 -3.24
C ASN A 165 -3.11 28.75 -4.44
N GLY A 166 -2.33 27.73 -4.83
CA GLY A 166 -1.38 27.80 -5.94
C GLY A 166 -0.11 28.63 -5.68
N LYS A 167 0.11 29.07 -4.44
CA LYS A 167 1.31 29.85 -4.05
C LYS A 167 2.16 29.07 -3.06
N PRO A 168 3.50 29.03 -3.23
CA PRO A 168 4.40 28.42 -2.27
C PRO A 168 4.60 29.33 -1.05
N ALA A 169 4.50 28.75 0.14
CA ALA A 169 4.91 29.36 1.40
C ALA A 169 6.13 28.59 1.91
N GLN A 170 7.32 29.12 1.67
CA GLN A 170 8.57 28.53 2.11
C GLN A 170 8.97 29.05 3.50
N MET A 171 9.44 28.13 4.36
CA MET A 171 9.90 28.45 5.71
C MET A 171 10.90 27.44 6.24
N THR A 172 11.68 27.83 7.23
CA THR A 172 12.55 26.90 7.96
C THR A 172 11.73 26.03 8.91
N PHE A 173 12.29 24.89 9.33
CA PHE A 173 11.62 24.03 10.31
C PHE A 173 11.39 24.71 11.67
N GLU A 174 12.27 25.62 12.06
CA GLU A 174 12.06 26.43 13.28
C GLU A 174 10.78 27.25 13.17
N VAL A 175 10.60 27.95 12.04
CA VAL A 175 9.39 28.77 11.80
C VAL A 175 8.14 27.89 11.69
N LEU A 176 8.22 26.74 11.01
CA LEU A 176 7.12 25.80 10.89
C LEU A 176 6.69 25.28 12.27
N THR A 177 7.63 24.76 13.04
CA THR A 177 7.35 24.16 14.35
C THR A 177 6.90 25.21 15.38
N ASP A 178 7.39 26.46 15.29
CA ASP A 178 6.89 27.58 16.10
C ASP A 178 5.41 27.87 15.82
N ARG A 179 5.00 27.82 14.55
CA ARG A 179 3.58 28.01 14.17
C ARG A 179 2.71 26.85 14.64
N LEU A 180 3.16 25.61 14.43
CA LEU A 180 2.40 24.40 14.77
C LEU A 180 2.28 24.19 16.29
N SER A 181 3.22 24.70 17.09
CA SER A 181 3.22 24.57 18.55
C SER A 181 2.50 25.69 19.28
N GLN A 182 1.90 26.67 18.56
CA GLN A 182 1.17 27.78 19.22
C GLN A 182 0.06 27.22 20.10
N PRO A 183 -0.09 27.74 21.33
CA PRO A 183 -1.18 27.36 22.22
C PRO A 183 -2.54 27.61 21.56
N GLY A 184 -3.46 26.66 21.69
CA GLY A 184 -4.82 26.75 21.16
C GLY A 184 -5.75 25.84 21.93
N LYS A 185 -7.07 26.07 21.82
CA LYS A 185 -8.09 25.18 22.41
C LYS A 185 -8.46 24.03 21.50
N GLU A 186 -8.25 24.20 20.20
CA GLU A 186 -8.57 23.22 19.18
C GLU A 186 -7.57 22.07 19.21
N THR A 187 -8.04 20.87 18.97
CA THR A 187 -7.19 19.70 18.75
C THR A 187 -6.79 19.65 17.27
N HIS A 188 -5.53 19.38 17.02
CA HIS A 188 -5.01 19.15 15.66
C HIS A 188 -4.59 17.70 15.51
N GLU A 189 -4.85 17.13 14.36
CA GLU A 189 -4.40 15.80 13.99
C GLU A 189 -4.13 15.79 12.49
N GLU A 190 -3.03 15.22 12.08
CA GLU A 190 -2.76 14.94 10.67
C GLU A 190 -2.66 13.44 10.49
N ARG A 191 -3.54 12.90 9.66
CA ARG A 191 -3.62 11.48 9.30
C ARG A 191 -3.09 11.27 7.92
N ILE A 192 -2.13 10.37 7.78
CA ILE A 192 -1.63 9.94 6.48
C ILE A 192 -2.20 8.57 6.13
N HIS A 193 -2.41 8.34 4.84
CA HIS A 193 -2.96 7.10 4.29
C HIS A 193 -2.02 6.56 3.22
N ASP A 194 -2.02 5.25 3.01
CA ASP A 194 -1.37 4.57 1.87
C ASP A 194 0.01 5.12 1.50
N ALA A 195 0.84 5.36 2.53
CA ALA A 195 2.16 5.95 2.34
C ALA A 195 3.05 5.08 1.46
N VAL A 196 3.58 5.68 0.40
CA VAL A 196 4.61 5.09 -0.44
C VAL A 196 5.97 5.58 0.04
N VAL A 197 6.85 4.65 0.41
CA VAL A 197 8.17 4.98 0.94
C VAL A 197 9.24 4.39 0.03
N HIS A 198 10.13 5.24 -0.45
CA HIS A 198 11.32 4.84 -1.18
C HIS A 198 12.55 5.11 -0.33
N VAL A 199 13.47 4.16 -0.29
CA VAL A 199 14.76 4.28 0.41
C VAL A 199 15.84 3.70 -0.49
N ASP A 200 16.93 4.44 -0.64
CA ASP A 200 18.16 3.99 -1.27
C ASP A 200 19.36 4.48 -0.44
N GLY A 201 20.03 3.54 0.23
CA GLY A 201 21.12 3.85 1.16
C GLY A 201 20.67 4.78 2.31
N ASP A 202 21.23 5.97 2.35
CA ASP A 202 20.99 6.97 3.41
C ASP A 202 20.01 8.09 2.99
N VAL A 203 19.32 7.94 1.85
CA VAL A 203 18.31 8.86 1.37
C VAL A 203 16.99 8.16 1.10
N GLY A 204 15.89 8.88 1.23
CA GLY A 204 14.57 8.33 0.95
C GLY A 204 13.51 9.41 0.81
N THR A 205 12.30 8.97 0.47
CA THR A 205 11.10 9.82 0.42
C THR A 205 9.93 9.09 1.04
N VAL A 206 9.07 9.84 1.72
CA VAL A 206 7.72 9.43 2.09
C VAL A 206 6.75 10.25 1.27
N TRP A 207 5.89 9.60 0.51
CA TRP A 207 4.80 10.21 -0.25
C TRP A 207 3.48 9.69 0.30
N ALA A 208 2.65 10.55 0.88
CA ALA A 208 1.42 10.13 1.52
C ALA A 208 0.26 11.10 1.25
N PRO A 209 -0.94 10.62 0.90
CA PRO A 209 -2.16 11.41 1.08
C PRO A 209 -2.33 11.74 2.56
N PHE A 210 -2.80 12.96 2.86
CA PHE A 210 -3.10 13.35 4.23
C PHE A 210 -4.48 14.00 4.37
N GLU A 211 -5.01 13.93 5.58
CA GLU A 211 -6.14 14.71 6.07
C GLU A 211 -5.69 15.43 7.32
N PHE A 212 -5.83 16.77 7.34
CA PHE A 212 -5.62 17.58 8.53
C PHE A 212 -6.95 17.83 9.22
N LEU A 213 -7.05 17.45 10.48
CA LEU A 213 -8.28 17.56 11.26
C LEU A 213 -8.14 18.62 12.35
N VAL A 214 -9.19 19.42 12.50
CA VAL A 214 -9.39 20.36 13.61
C VAL A 214 -10.62 19.91 14.39
N ASP A 215 -10.47 19.63 15.67
CA ASP A 215 -11.52 19.08 16.54
C ASP A 215 -12.22 17.84 15.93
N GLY A 216 -11.43 16.96 15.29
CA GLY A 216 -11.87 15.73 14.68
C GLY A 216 -12.64 15.88 13.37
N LYS A 217 -12.67 17.08 12.78
CA LYS A 217 -13.28 17.34 11.47
C LYS A 217 -12.18 17.70 10.47
N ILE A 218 -12.29 17.20 9.24
CA ILE A 218 -11.35 17.53 8.17
C ILE A 218 -11.46 19.04 7.88
N ASP A 219 -10.34 19.74 8.05
CA ASP A 219 -10.15 21.14 7.71
C ASP A 219 -9.60 21.28 6.28
N HIS A 220 -8.58 20.49 5.98
CA HIS A 220 -8.00 20.39 4.64
C HIS A 220 -7.34 19.03 4.43
N CYS A 221 -7.00 18.74 3.19
CA CYS A 221 -6.35 17.50 2.78
C CYS A 221 -5.35 17.76 1.66
N GLY A 222 -4.54 16.79 1.35
CA GLY A 222 -3.57 16.93 0.27
C GLY A 222 -2.64 15.73 0.16
N ARG A 223 -1.42 16.02 -0.26
CA ARG A 223 -0.30 15.07 -0.27
C ARG A 223 0.90 15.69 0.38
N ASP A 224 1.52 14.92 1.25
CA ASP A 224 2.85 15.21 1.78
C ASP A 224 3.92 14.52 0.97
N ILE A 225 5.02 15.21 0.82
CA ILE A 225 6.30 14.66 0.39
C ILE A 225 7.31 15.00 1.49
N ALA A 226 7.82 13.99 2.18
CA ALA A 226 8.92 14.18 3.11
C ALA A 226 10.19 13.59 2.50
N ASN A 227 11.20 14.44 2.27
CA ASN A 227 12.53 14.02 1.87
C ASN A 227 13.31 13.62 3.12
N MET A 228 13.78 12.38 3.13
CA MET A 228 14.38 11.73 4.29
C MET A 228 15.88 11.54 4.08
N VAL A 229 16.66 11.72 5.14
CA VAL A 229 18.08 11.38 5.18
C VAL A 229 18.38 10.60 6.46
N ARG A 230 19.32 9.66 6.37
CA ARG A 230 19.79 8.91 7.53
C ARG A 230 21.13 9.47 8.04
N VAL A 231 21.11 9.97 9.27
CA VAL A 231 22.29 10.55 9.95
C VAL A 231 22.49 9.79 11.26
N ASP A 232 23.69 9.26 11.48
CA ASP A 232 24.05 8.50 12.68
C ASP A 232 23.06 7.36 13.00
N GLY A 233 22.59 6.66 11.95
CA GLY A 233 21.67 5.56 12.05
C GLY A 233 20.20 5.94 12.28
N ARG A 234 19.86 7.24 12.28
CA ARG A 234 18.49 7.75 12.48
C ARG A 234 17.99 8.43 11.20
N TRP A 235 16.76 8.14 10.82
CA TRP A 235 16.07 8.87 9.77
C TRP A 235 15.59 10.22 10.26
N LEU A 236 15.95 11.28 9.52
CA LEU A 236 15.52 12.66 9.77
C LEU A 236 14.88 13.22 8.50
N ILE A 237 13.94 14.13 8.68
CA ILE A 237 13.25 14.82 7.58
C ILE A 237 14.13 16.00 7.16
N ALA A 238 14.59 16.02 5.92
CA ALA A 238 15.42 17.08 5.35
C ALA A 238 14.58 18.20 4.73
N ALA A 239 13.44 17.86 4.13
CA ALA A 239 12.48 18.81 3.60
C ALA A 239 11.07 18.22 3.63
N ILE A 240 10.06 19.09 3.73
CA ILE A 240 8.65 18.73 3.60
C ILE A 240 8.01 19.62 2.55
N GLU A 241 7.28 19.04 1.61
CA GLU A 241 6.39 19.74 0.69
C GLU A 241 4.96 19.22 0.86
N ASP A 242 3.99 20.11 0.86
CA ASP A 242 2.58 19.74 0.80
C ASP A 242 1.78 20.56 -0.21
N ASN A 243 0.63 20.04 -0.64
CA ASN A 243 -0.29 20.71 -1.55
C ASN A 243 -1.70 20.83 -0.97
N GLY A 244 -1.82 21.29 0.28
CA GLY A 244 -3.09 21.39 1.01
C GLY A 244 -4.20 22.12 0.25
N ARG A 245 -5.40 21.53 0.25
CA ARG A 245 -6.64 22.04 -0.36
C ARG A 245 -7.84 21.79 0.55
N THR A 246 -8.87 22.61 0.45
CA THR A 246 -10.11 22.48 1.26
C THR A 246 -11.18 21.61 0.60
N GLU A 247 -11.07 21.35 -0.70
CA GLU A 247 -11.95 20.42 -1.42
C GLU A 247 -11.36 19.01 -1.32
N CYS A 248 -11.83 18.23 -0.34
CA CYS A 248 -11.44 16.85 -0.10
C CYS A 248 -12.51 15.96 -0.71
N GLY A 249 -12.23 15.42 -1.93
CA GLY A 249 -13.06 14.39 -2.55
C GLY A 249 -12.82 13.02 -1.92
N ASP A 250 -13.73 12.07 -2.15
CA ASP A 250 -13.53 10.67 -1.80
C ASP A 250 -12.27 10.13 -2.52
N HIS A 251 -11.33 9.56 -1.74
CA HIS A 251 -10.07 8.99 -2.23
C HIS A 251 -10.23 7.56 -2.70
#